data_1221d955475ea308f8ec6f538beeccf2
#
_entry.id   1221d955475ea308f8ec6f538beeccf2
#
_cell.length_a   1.000
_cell.length_b   1.000
_cell.length_c   1.000
_cell.angle_alpha   90.00
_cell.angle_beta   90.00
_cell.angle_gamma   90.00
#
_symmetry.space_group_name_H-M   'P 1'
#
loop_
_entity.id
_entity.type
_entity.pdbx_description
1 polymer ?
#
loop_
_entity_poly.entity_id
_entity_poly.type
_entity_poly.pdbx_seq_one_letter_code
_entity_poly.pdbx_strand_id
1 'polypeptide(L)'
;MDVKSAFLQGNMIKREVYVKPPKDIRENGRIWKLNRCLYGLSDAPREWYDKLSKKLIEFGGKISKFDKTMFMWHDDDGKLVGLVTVHVDDLIYCGDGVWHETVINMFAGEFKVKSMDSCSFRYLGLNIEQDGDTVYVDQKKYVQELKETVIDETRKEMNTDKLTEKEQKQLRSMCGQLLWATSQTRPDVAYESCVLSNSGKDATVQNLLDANRAVRHLKAADLKIQYPGLGNVNNIQILAYGDATHASLPTGESQGANIIFMSGNGKVAPMSWKSKKLERVTKSPLASEVSAVADAADSGYLIAEMTKEIFNLKKRPKIVVFTDSKSLQQHLQSTRTIQDARLRVDIARLKQMMDLEEIEMRWVCSKSQLADSLTKKGSSAAQLIKVLVSGRI
;
A
#
# COMPACT_ATOMS: atom_id res chain seq x y z
N MET A 1 11.71 -15.73 0.98
CA MET A 1 11.87 -16.99 1.76
C MET A 1 10.49 -17.53 2.07
N ASP A 2 10.24 -18.82 1.84
CA ASP A 2 8.95 -19.49 2.12
C ASP A 2 9.20 -20.56 3.21
N VAL A 3 8.45 -20.52 4.31
CA VAL A 3 8.58 -21.47 5.43
C VAL A 3 7.63 -22.65 5.21
N LYS A 4 8.19 -23.85 5.12
CA LYS A 4 7.42 -25.06 4.87
C LYS A 4 6.45 -25.35 6.03
N SER A 5 5.15 -25.40 5.75
CA SER A 5 4.12 -25.78 6.73
C SER A 5 4.23 -25.01 8.06
N ALA A 6 4.27 -23.69 8.00
CA ALA A 6 4.53 -22.79 9.12
C ALA A 6 3.71 -23.09 10.37
N PHE A 7 2.40 -23.32 10.26
CA PHE A 7 1.54 -23.60 11.41
C PHE A 7 1.90 -24.91 12.13
N LEU A 8 2.46 -25.90 11.43
CA LEU A 8 2.97 -27.11 12.04
C LEU A 8 4.30 -26.89 12.78
N GLN A 9 4.97 -25.78 12.52
CA GLN A 9 6.20 -25.38 13.20
C GLN A 9 5.96 -24.40 14.36
N GLY A 10 4.73 -23.91 14.55
CA GLY A 10 4.34 -23.01 15.64
C GLY A 10 4.52 -23.62 17.04
N ASN A 11 4.09 -22.89 18.07
CA ASN A 11 4.05 -23.40 19.44
C ASN A 11 3.13 -24.60 19.59
N MET A 12 3.28 -25.34 20.69
CA MET A 12 2.33 -26.38 21.05
C MET A 12 0.96 -25.77 21.34
N ILE A 13 -0.10 -26.45 20.87
CA ILE A 13 -1.47 -26.02 21.10
C ILE A 13 -1.83 -26.17 22.59
N LYS A 14 -2.42 -25.12 23.18
CA LYS A 14 -2.76 -25.10 24.62
C LYS A 14 -4.07 -25.82 24.97
N ARG A 15 -4.94 -25.99 23.98
CA ARG A 15 -6.23 -26.67 24.11
C ARG A 15 -6.20 -28.04 23.47
N GLU A 16 -7.08 -28.94 23.93
CA GLU A 16 -7.22 -30.26 23.30
C GLU A 16 -8.01 -30.15 22.00
N VAL A 17 -7.39 -30.59 20.91
CA VAL A 17 -8.03 -30.69 19.60
C VAL A 17 -7.82 -32.08 19.03
N TYR A 18 -8.93 -32.69 18.65
CA TYR A 18 -8.95 -34.01 18.06
C TYR A 18 -9.46 -33.94 16.63
N VAL A 19 -8.80 -34.62 15.71
CA VAL A 19 -9.15 -34.66 14.29
C VAL A 19 -9.26 -36.10 13.81
N LYS A 20 -10.18 -36.33 12.86
CA LYS A 20 -10.24 -37.63 12.17
C LYS A 20 -9.13 -37.68 11.12
N PRO A 21 -8.34 -38.75 11.07
CA PRO A 21 -7.33 -38.90 10.01
C PRO A 21 -7.96 -38.84 8.62
N PRO A 22 -7.20 -38.47 7.57
CA PRO A 22 -7.62 -38.58 6.18
C PRO A 22 -8.08 -40.00 5.85
N LYS A 23 -8.98 -40.14 4.87
CA LYS A 23 -9.58 -41.44 4.52
C LYS A 23 -8.54 -42.50 4.18
N ASP A 24 -7.47 -42.11 3.56
CA ASP A 24 -6.38 -42.99 3.07
C ASP A 24 -5.50 -43.54 4.21
N ILE A 25 -5.57 -42.90 5.41
CA ILE A 25 -4.73 -43.26 6.58
C ILE A 25 -5.65 -43.74 7.76
N ARG A 26 -6.96 -43.92 7.52
CA ARG A 26 -7.88 -44.33 8.57
C ARG A 26 -7.56 -45.75 9.08
N GLU A 27 -6.99 -45.80 10.26
CA GLU A 27 -6.84 -47.00 11.03
C GLU A 27 -8.02 -47.11 12.02
N ASN A 28 -8.93 -48.06 11.78
CA ASN A 28 -9.93 -48.58 12.73
C ASN A 28 -10.47 -47.61 13.81
N GLY A 29 -11.07 -46.47 13.37
CA GLY A 29 -11.77 -45.57 14.32
C GLY A 29 -10.87 -44.70 15.18
N ARG A 30 -9.55 -44.74 15.03
CA ARG A 30 -8.63 -43.88 15.76
C ARG A 30 -8.85 -42.41 15.41
N ILE A 31 -8.66 -41.52 16.39
CA ILE A 31 -8.62 -40.08 16.24
C ILE A 31 -7.25 -39.58 16.65
N TRP A 32 -6.78 -38.55 15.98
CA TRP A 32 -5.48 -37.90 16.29
C TRP A 32 -5.68 -36.75 17.26
N LYS A 33 -4.89 -36.70 18.33
CA LYS A 33 -4.75 -35.50 19.17
C LYS A 33 -3.67 -34.62 18.55
N LEU A 34 -3.99 -33.35 18.30
CA LEU A 34 -3.04 -32.40 17.75
C LEU A 34 -2.13 -31.90 18.85
N ASN A 35 -0.81 -31.94 18.60
CA ASN A 35 0.22 -31.33 19.45
C ASN A 35 0.51 -29.89 19.02
N ARG A 36 0.30 -29.58 17.75
CA ARG A 36 0.48 -28.24 17.15
C ARG A 36 -0.69 -27.90 16.26
N CYS A 37 -0.81 -26.61 15.90
CA CYS A 37 -1.90 -26.15 15.07
C CYS A 37 -1.81 -26.69 13.64
N LEU A 38 -2.97 -26.98 13.06
CA LEU A 38 -3.14 -27.25 11.63
C LEU A 38 -3.73 -26.03 10.93
N TYR A 39 -3.58 -26.00 9.61
CA TYR A 39 -4.30 -25.05 8.75
C TYR A 39 -5.80 -25.18 8.97
N GLY A 40 -6.49 -24.03 9.11
CA GLY A 40 -7.92 -23.95 9.40
C GLY A 40 -8.28 -23.77 10.88
N LEU A 41 -7.34 -23.95 11.81
CA LEU A 41 -7.57 -23.60 13.22
C LEU A 41 -7.40 -22.07 13.41
N SER A 42 -8.31 -21.47 14.19
CA SER A 42 -8.36 -20.02 14.42
C SER A 42 -7.15 -19.47 15.19
N ASP A 43 -6.51 -20.30 16.01
CA ASP A 43 -5.33 -19.97 16.81
C ASP A 43 -3.99 -20.24 16.09
N ALA A 44 -4.01 -20.94 14.94
CA ALA A 44 -2.80 -21.32 14.22
C ALA A 44 -1.93 -20.11 13.80
N PRO A 45 -2.46 -19.01 13.24
CA PRO A 45 -1.65 -17.85 12.88
C PRO A 45 -0.97 -17.21 14.09
N ARG A 46 -1.64 -17.17 15.23
CA ARG A 46 -1.11 -16.60 16.47
C ARG A 46 0.03 -17.44 17.04
N GLU A 47 -0.17 -18.73 17.20
CA GLU A 47 0.86 -19.64 17.76
C GLU A 47 2.10 -19.71 16.85
N TRP A 48 1.91 -19.57 15.55
CA TRP A 48 3.02 -19.43 14.61
C TRP A 48 3.75 -18.10 14.79
N TYR A 49 3.03 -16.98 14.76
CA TYR A 49 3.61 -15.65 14.92
C TYR A 49 4.35 -15.49 16.26
N ASP A 50 3.76 -15.97 17.35
CA ASP A 50 4.37 -15.88 18.69
C ASP A 50 5.69 -16.66 18.75
N LYS A 51 5.78 -17.83 18.09
CA LYS A 51 7.06 -18.55 17.99
C LYS A 51 8.07 -17.85 17.10
N LEU A 52 7.63 -17.44 15.93
CA LEU A 52 8.47 -16.76 14.94
C LEU A 52 9.06 -15.46 15.49
N SER A 53 8.21 -14.58 16.03
CA SER A 53 8.63 -13.30 16.60
C SER A 53 9.61 -13.47 17.77
N LYS A 54 9.34 -14.43 18.66
CA LYS A 54 10.25 -14.75 19.75
C LYS A 54 11.65 -15.14 19.24
N LYS A 55 11.70 -16.00 18.19
CA LYS A 55 12.98 -16.42 17.60
C LYS A 55 13.72 -15.27 16.91
N LEU A 56 13.02 -14.44 16.15
CA LEU A 56 13.64 -13.27 15.51
C LEU A 56 14.19 -12.29 16.54
N ILE A 57 13.52 -12.13 17.70
CA ILE A 57 14.03 -11.33 18.82
C ILE A 57 15.26 -11.99 19.46
N GLU A 58 15.24 -13.31 19.69
CA GLU A 58 16.39 -14.08 20.19
C GLU A 58 17.60 -13.95 19.24
N PHE A 59 17.37 -13.79 17.95
CA PHE A 59 18.40 -13.52 16.94
C PHE A 59 18.84 -12.04 16.88
N GLY A 60 18.42 -11.21 17.84
CA GLY A 60 18.79 -9.80 17.96
C GLY A 60 17.89 -8.80 17.23
N GLY A 61 16.80 -9.27 16.62
CA GLY A 61 15.84 -8.41 15.93
C GLY A 61 15.00 -7.57 16.89
N LYS A 62 14.75 -6.31 16.52
CA LYS A 62 13.84 -5.40 17.24
C LYS A 62 12.54 -5.26 16.42
N ILE A 63 11.40 -5.43 17.08
CA ILE A 63 10.08 -5.24 16.42
C ILE A 63 9.83 -3.75 16.21
N SER A 64 9.33 -3.38 15.04
CA SER A 64 8.89 -2.01 14.77
C SER A 64 7.69 -1.62 15.64
N LYS A 65 7.65 -0.35 16.05
CA LYS A 65 6.51 0.24 16.77
C LYS A 65 5.29 0.45 15.87
N PHE A 66 5.53 0.61 14.56
CA PHE A 66 4.51 0.88 13.56
C PHE A 66 3.94 -0.37 12.91
N ASP A 67 4.79 -1.41 12.74
CA ASP A 67 4.37 -2.68 12.14
C ASP A 67 4.98 -3.86 12.89
N LYS A 68 4.13 -4.61 13.58
CA LYS A 68 4.56 -5.79 14.36
C LYS A 68 5.13 -6.93 13.51
N THR A 69 4.92 -6.89 12.21
CA THR A 69 5.47 -7.90 11.28
C THR A 69 6.86 -7.53 10.76
N MET A 70 7.36 -6.35 11.11
CA MET A 70 8.66 -5.84 10.71
C MET A 70 9.68 -5.97 11.84
N PHE A 71 10.83 -6.55 11.54
CA PHE A 71 11.96 -6.76 12.44
C PHE A 71 13.22 -6.11 11.87
N MET A 72 13.98 -5.42 12.72
CA MET A 72 15.15 -4.61 12.34
C MET A 72 16.36 -5.01 13.16
N TRP A 73 17.52 -5.06 12.53
CA TRP A 73 18.83 -5.28 13.17
C TRP A 73 19.71 -4.07 12.92
N HIS A 74 20.37 -3.63 13.98
CA HIS A 74 21.31 -2.52 13.93
C HIS A 74 22.63 -2.99 14.52
N ASP A 75 23.74 -2.49 13.97
CA ASP A 75 25.08 -2.69 14.55
C ASP A 75 25.29 -1.85 15.82
N ASP A 76 26.49 -1.93 16.39
CA ASP A 76 26.85 -1.19 17.62
C ASP A 76 26.84 0.34 17.42
N ASP A 77 27.05 0.82 16.21
CA ASP A 77 26.95 2.24 15.82
C ASP A 77 25.50 2.67 15.56
N GLY A 78 24.55 1.75 15.62
CA GLY A 78 23.13 1.98 15.38
C GLY A 78 22.74 2.06 13.91
N LYS A 79 23.60 1.63 12.99
CA LYS A 79 23.29 1.55 11.56
C LYS A 79 22.46 0.30 11.28
N LEU A 80 21.44 0.43 10.43
CA LEU A 80 20.64 -0.70 9.96
C LEU A 80 21.51 -1.68 9.17
N VAL A 81 21.58 -2.93 9.63
CA VAL A 81 22.31 -4.03 8.96
C VAL A 81 21.39 -5.11 8.43
N GLY A 82 20.15 -5.18 8.90
CA GLY A 82 19.17 -6.14 8.40
C GLY A 82 17.73 -5.74 8.69
N LEU A 83 16.83 -6.15 7.82
CA LEU A 83 15.39 -5.93 7.90
C LEU A 83 14.65 -7.18 7.41
N VAL A 84 13.64 -7.61 8.15
CA VAL A 84 12.73 -8.70 7.77
C VAL A 84 11.30 -8.24 7.93
N THR A 85 10.46 -8.51 6.93
CA THR A 85 9.01 -8.41 7.08
C THR A 85 8.37 -9.77 6.84
N VAL A 86 7.31 -10.05 7.60
CA VAL A 86 6.68 -11.36 7.68
C VAL A 86 5.23 -11.29 7.21
N HIS A 87 4.84 -12.18 6.32
CA HIS A 87 3.44 -12.40 5.99
C HIS A 87 3.11 -13.89 6.08
N VAL A 88 2.65 -14.33 7.25
CA VAL A 88 2.37 -15.73 7.60
C VAL A 88 3.61 -16.61 7.44
N ASP A 89 3.74 -17.32 6.32
CA ASP A 89 4.84 -18.23 5.95
C ASP A 89 5.82 -17.62 4.94
N ASP A 90 5.45 -16.48 4.34
CA ASP A 90 6.30 -15.73 3.43
C ASP A 90 7.08 -14.62 4.16
N LEU A 91 8.38 -14.60 3.99
CA LEU A 91 9.26 -13.56 4.52
C LEU A 91 10.00 -12.87 3.37
N ILE A 92 10.02 -11.52 3.42
CA ILE A 92 10.94 -10.74 2.61
C ILE A 92 11.99 -10.11 3.53
N TYR A 93 13.24 -10.13 3.11
CA TYR A 93 14.34 -9.60 3.92
C TYR A 93 15.40 -8.93 3.06
N CYS A 94 16.11 -8.00 3.66
CA CYS A 94 17.32 -7.41 3.11
C CYS A 94 18.32 -7.15 4.25
N GLY A 95 19.60 -7.17 3.92
CA GLY A 95 20.66 -6.91 4.89
C GLY A 95 22.04 -6.99 4.26
N ASP A 96 23.07 -6.66 5.03
CA ASP A 96 24.44 -6.86 4.59
C ASP A 96 24.86 -8.35 4.64
N GLY A 97 26.04 -8.65 4.08
CA GLY A 97 26.51 -10.03 3.96
C GLY A 97 26.72 -10.71 5.32
N VAL A 98 27.23 -10.00 6.31
CA VAL A 98 27.51 -10.56 7.66
C VAL A 98 26.20 -10.90 8.36
N TRP A 99 25.23 -9.97 8.34
CA TRP A 99 23.91 -10.20 8.91
C TRP A 99 23.21 -11.37 8.19
N HIS A 100 23.29 -11.42 6.86
CA HIS A 100 22.68 -12.49 6.09
C HIS A 100 23.25 -13.86 6.50
N GLU A 101 24.58 -14.01 6.53
CA GLU A 101 25.24 -15.27 6.93
C GLU A 101 24.89 -15.68 8.36
N THR A 102 24.74 -14.72 9.26
CA THR A 102 24.46 -15.00 10.67
C THR A 102 22.97 -15.26 10.91
N VAL A 103 22.13 -14.25 10.68
CA VAL A 103 20.71 -14.29 11.09
C VAL A 103 19.90 -15.24 10.19
N ILE A 104 20.14 -15.22 8.89
CA ILE A 104 19.37 -16.07 7.96
C ILE A 104 19.76 -17.54 8.10
N ASN A 105 21.04 -17.85 8.37
CA ASN A 105 21.45 -19.23 8.67
C ASN A 105 20.88 -19.70 10.03
N MET A 106 20.85 -18.86 11.07
CA MET A 106 20.20 -19.20 12.34
C MET A 106 18.71 -19.48 12.13
N PHE A 107 18.03 -18.65 11.30
CA PHE A 107 16.64 -18.86 10.95
C PHE A 107 16.42 -20.19 10.22
N ALA A 108 17.21 -20.49 9.22
CA ALA A 108 17.14 -21.74 8.46
C ALA A 108 17.50 -22.98 9.33
N GLY A 109 18.29 -22.83 10.37
CA GLY A 109 18.56 -23.85 11.37
C GLY A 109 17.38 -24.13 12.31
N GLU A 110 16.58 -23.11 12.64
CA GLU A 110 15.42 -23.25 13.54
C GLU A 110 14.14 -23.71 12.80
N PHE A 111 13.93 -23.21 11.57
CA PHE A 111 12.72 -23.45 10.80
C PHE A 111 13.00 -24.22 9.51
N LYS A 112 12.07 -25.12 9.15
CA LYS A 112 12.14 -25.79 7.85
C LYS A 112 11.77 -24.81 6.75
N VAL A 113 12.74 -24.31 6.03
CA VAL A 113 12.58 -23.42 4.89
C VAL A 113 12.32 -24.28 3.62
N LYS A 114 11.42 -23.81 2.75
CA LYS A 114 11.09 -24.46 1.48
C LYS A 114 11.92 -23.87 0.34
N SER A 115 11.99 -22.55 0.25
CA SER A 115 12.79 -21.84 -0.75
C SER A 115 13.37 -20.54 -0.19
N MET A 116 14.54 -20.18 -0.71
CA MET A 116 15.15 -18.86 -0.51
C MET A 116 15.59 -18.37 -1.88
N ASP A 117 14.83 -17.42 -2.42
CA ASP A 117 15.12 -16.84 -3.72
C ASP A 117 15.75 -15.46 -3.51
N SER A 118 16.67 -15.08 -4.39
CA SER A 118 17.38 -13.79 -4.37
C SER A 118 17.28 -13.12 -5.72
N CYS A 119 17.36 -11.80 -5.74
CA CYS A 119 17.38 -10.94 -6.92
C CYS A 119 16.13 -10.97 -7.81
N SER A 120 15.48 -12.11 -8.00
CA SER A 120 14.25 -12.22 -8.79
C SER A 120 13.33 -13.28 -8.18
N PHE A 121 12.18 -12.84 -7.66
CA PHE A 121 11.24 -13.73 -6.97
C PHE A 121 9.82 -13.16 -6.98
N ARG A 122 8.87 -14.01 -6.58
CA ARG A 122 7.47 -13.60 -6.38
C ARG A 122 7.16 -13.55 -4.90
N TYR A 123 6.59 -12.41 -4.46
CA TYR A 123 6.17 -12.20 -3.08
C TYR A 123 4.77 -11.58 -3.05
N LEU A 124 3.82 -12.21 -2.37
CA LEU A 124 2.42 -11.78 -2.26
C LEU A 124 1.78 -11.40 -3.60
N GLY A 125 2.09 -12.14 -4.66
CA GLY A 125 1.56 -11.88 -5.99
C GLY A 125 2.28 -10.80 -6.79
N LEU A 126 3.28 -10.14 -6.22
CA LEU A 126 4.17 -9.19 -6.88
C LEU A 126 5.38 -9.90 -7.46
N ASN A 127 5.80 -9.50 -8.65
CA ASN A 127 7.12 -9.84 -9.17
C ASN A 127 8.10 -8.79 -8.66
N ILE A 128 9.17 -9.23 -8.01
CA ILE A 128 10.23 -8.38 -7.47
C ILE A 128 11.52 -8.79 -8.16
N GLU A 129 12.23 -7.82 -8.72
CA GLU A 129 13.51 -8.02 -9.40
C GLU A 129 14.49 -6.93 -8.94
N GLN A 130 15.67 -7.36 -8.51
CA GLN A 130 16.75 -6.46 -8.12
C GLN A 130 17.83 -6.46 -9.20
N ASP A 131 18.20 -5.28 -9.66
CA ASP A 131 19.32 -5.04 -10.57
C ASP A 131 20.21 -3.94 -9.98
N GLY A 132 21.37 -4.35 -9.50
CA GLY A 132 22.27 -3.46 -8.77
C GLY A 132 21.62 -2.87 -7.51
N ASP A 133 21.58 -1.55 -7.43
CA ASP A 133 20.97 -0.79 -6.34
C ASP A 133 19.49 -0.45 -6.57
N THR A 134 18.89 -0.99 -7.61
CA THR A 134 17.50 -0.70 -8.01
C THR A 134 16.64 -1.94 -7.88
N VAL A 135 15.46 -1.77 -7.29
CA VAL A 135 14.45 -2.83 -7.20
C VAL A 135 13.28 -2.46 -8.11
N TYR A 136 12.82 -3.42 -8.88
CA TYR A 136 11.66 -3.29 -9.77
C TYR A 136 10.52 -4.16 -9.24
N VAL A 137 9.30 -3.60 -9.27
CA VAL A 137 8.10 -4.30 -8.81
C VAL A 137 6.99 -4.18 -9.84
N ASP A 138 6.38 -5.31 -10.19
CA ASP A 138 5.22 -5.36 -11.09
C ASP A 138 4.22 -6.46 -10.70
N GLN A 139 3.05 -6.42 -11.34
CA GLN A 139 2.00 -7.44 -11.26
C GLN A 139 1.63 -7.97 -12.66
N LYS A 140 2.58 -8.02 -13.58
CA LYS A 140 2.33 -8.38 -14.99
C LYS A 140 1.48 -9.64 -15.14
N LYS A 141 1.87 -10.73 -14.46
CA LYS A 141 1.14 -11.99 -14.54
C LYS A 141 -0.31 -11.85 -14.07
N TYR A 142 -0.52 -11.21 -12.92
CA TYR A 142 -1.85 -10.97 -12.37
C TYR A 142 -2.71 -10.13 -13.32
N VAL A 143 -2.17 -9.04 -13.85
CA VAL A 143 -2.88 -8.15 -14.77
C VAL A 143 -3.29 -8.87 -16.05
N GLN A 144 -2.43 -9.73 -16.60
CA GLN A 144 -2.75 -10.51 -17.80
C GLN A 144 -3.86 -11.56 -17.58
N GLU A 145 -3.97 -12.09 -16.36
CA GLU A 145 -5.00 -13.07 -15.98
C GLU A 145 -6.38 -12.42 -15.71
N LEU A 146 -6.47 -11.09 -15.55
CA LEU A 146 -7.74 -10.38 -15.40
C LEU A 146 -8.66 -10.64 -16.59
N LYS A 147 -9.95 -10.81 -16.33
CA LYS A 147 -10.95 -11.06 -17.40
C LYS A 147 -12.01 -9.96 -17.41
N GLU A 148 -12.38 -9.55 -18.60
CA GLU A 148 -13.55 -8.69 -18.81
C GLU A 148 -14.83 -9.49 -18.57
N THR A 149 -15.85 -8.80 -18.07
CA THR A 149 -17.21 -9.37 -18.02
C THR A 149 -17.82 -9.30 -19.41
N VAL A 150 -18.35 -10.43 -19.89
CA VAL A 150 -19.10 -10.49 -21.15
C VAL A 150 -20.46 -9.82 -20.94
N ILE A 151 -20.76 -8.84 -21.78
CA ILE A 151 -22.02 -8.08 -21.78
C ILE A 151 -22.57 -8.13 -23.20
N ASP A 152 -23.82 -8.57 -23.36
CA ASP A 152 -24.47 -8.63 -24.64
C ASP A 152 -24.66 -7.24 -25.28
N GLU A 153 -24.63 -7.12 -26.60
CA GLU A 153 -24.70 -5.83 -27.29
C GLU A 153 -25.98 -5.06 -26.92
N THR A 154 -27.13 -5.75 -26.91
CA THR A 154 -28.42 -5.16 -26.50
C THR A 154 -28.35 -4.62 -25.06
N ARG A 155 -27.63 -5.32 -24.16
CA ARG A 155 -27.45 -4.89 -22.77
C ARG A 155 -26.53 -3.67 -22.66
N LYS A 156 -25.54 -3.54 -23.55
CA LYS A 156 -24.64 -2.36 -23.59
C LYS A 156 -25.39 -1.08 -23.97
N GLU A 157 -26.41 -1.19 -24.82
CA GLU A 157 -27.28 -0.06 -25.19
C GLU A 157 -28.10 0.46 -23.99
N MET A 158 -28.40 -0.43 -23.03
CA MET A 158 -29.13 -0.12 -21.79
C MET A 158 -28.19 0.35 -20.69
N ASN A 159 -27.26 1.25 -20.99
CA ASN A 159 -26.13 1.61 -20.09
C ASN A 159 -26.58 2.29 -18.79
N THR A 160 -27.76 2.93 -18.75
CA THR A 160 -28.33 3.58 -17.55
C THR A 160 -29.13 2.62 -16.66
N ASP A 161 -29.44 1.41 -17.15
CA ASP A 161 -30.23 0.44 -16.40
C ASP A 161 -29.44 -0.07 -15.19
N LYS A 162 -30.17 -0.33 -14.09
CA LYS A 162 -29.57 -0.97 -12.91
C LYS A 162 -29.12 -2.39 -13.22
N LEU A 163 -28.05 -2.78 -12.55
CA LEU A 163 -27.53 -4.13 -12.67
C LEU A 163 -28.45 -5.17 -12.04
N THR A 164 -28.58 -6.31 -12.70
CA THR A 164 -29.15 -7.52 -12.13
C THR A 164 -28.26 -8.02 -10.98
N GLU A 165 -28.79 -8.92 -10.12
CA GLU A 165 -28.00 -9.52 -9.02
C GLU A 165 -26.74 -10.25 -9.52
N LYS A 166 -26.83 -10.92 -10.67
CA LYS A 166 -25.68 -11.60 -11.30
C LYS A 166 -24.63 -10.59 -11.73
N GLU A 167 -25.01 -9.52 -12.41
CA GLU A 167 -24.13 -8.44 -12.85
C GLU A 167 -23.51 -7.70 -11.66
N GLN A 168 -24.26 -7.48 -10.58
CA GLN A 168 -23.73 -6.89 -9.35
C GLN A 168 -22.62 -7.77 -8.70
N LYS A 169 -22.81 -9.10 -8.70
CA LYS A 169 -21.75 -10.02 -8.22
C LYS A 169 -20.51 -9.95 -9.11
N GLN A 170 -20.69 -9.87 -10.41
CA GLN A 170 -19.59 -9.71 -11.38
C GLN A 170 -18.85 -8.38 -11.15
N LEU A 171 -19.57 -7.26 -11.04
CA LEU A 171 -18.95 -5.96 -10.76
C LEU A 171 -18.17 -5.97 -9.44
N ARG A 172 -18.71 -6.52 -8.36
CA ARG A 172 -18.00 -6.63 -7.07
C ARG A 172 -16.71 -7.45 -7.20
N SER A 173 -16.75 -8.55 -7.95
CA SER A 173 -15.55 -9.35 -8.22
C SER A 173 -14.50 -8.54 -8.99
N MET A 174 -14.90 -7.80 -10.02
CA MET A 174 -14.00 -6.93 -10.78
C MET A 174 -13.44 -5.79 -9.91
N CYS A 175 -14.28 -5.15 -9.10
CA CYS A 175 -13.83 -4.11 -8.16
C CYS A 175 -12.73 -4.65 -7.23
N GLY A 176 -12.91 -5.84 -6.65
CA GLY A 176 -11.89 -6.46 -5.80
C GLY A 176 -10.57 -6.72 -6.55
N GLN A 177 -10.66 -7.18 -7.79
CA GLN A 177 -9.48 -7.41 -8.64
C GLN A 177 -8.78 -6.09 -9.02
N LEU A 178 -9.53 -5.05 -9.37
CA LEU A 178 -8.99 -3.73 -9.67
C LEU A 178 -8.34 -3.10 -8.43
N LEU A 179 -9.01 -3.18 -7.27
CA LEU A 179 -8.47 -2.67 -6.00
C LEU A 179 -7.13 -3.34 -5.65
N TRP A 180 -7.00 -4.65 -5.88
CA TRP A 180 -5.75 -5.35 -5.67
C TRP A 180 -4.64 -4.83 -6.59
N ALA A 181 -4.90 -4.69 -7.88
CA ALA A 181 -3.93 -4.12 -8.82
C ALA A 181 -3.53 -2.69 -8.45
N THR A 182 -4.51 -1.83 -8.16
CA THR A 182 -4.29 -0.41 -7.90
C THR A 182 -3.63 -0.15 -6.55
N SER A 183 -3.87 -0.98 -5.55
CA SER A 183 -3.23 -0.83 -4.24
C SER A 183 -1.77 -1.28 -4.21
N GLN A 184 -1.33 -2.07 -5.21
CA GLN A 184 0.01 -2.64 -5.22
C GLN A 184 0.96 -1.96 -6.22
N THR A 185 0.56 -1.85 -7.49
CA THR A 185 1.47 -1.39 -8.55
C THR A 185 0.82 -0.48 -9.60
N ARG A 186 -0.50 -0.30 -9.59
CA ARG A 186 -1.24 0.38 -10.66
C ARG A 186 -2.03 1.59 -10.15
N PRO A 187 -1.37 2.62 -9.57
CA PRO A 187 -2.05 3.84 -9.13
C PRO A 187 -2.74 4.59 -10.27
N ASP A 188 -2.31 4.40 -11.50
CA ASP A 188 -2.87 4.99 -12.70
C ASP A 188 -4.35 4.68 -12.95
N VAL A 189 -4.91 3.65 -12.29
CA VAL A 189 -6.32 3.23 -12.35
C VAL A 189 -7.01 3.36 -10.98
N ALA A 190 -6.38 4.02 -10.01
CA ALA A 190 -6.91 4.08 -8.65
C ALA A 190 -8.21 4.89 -8.54
N TYR A 191 -8.37 5.96 -9.34
CA TYR A 191 -9.60 6.74 -9.40
C TYR A 191 -10.78 5.88 -9.86
N GLU A 192 -10.64 5.23 -11.01
CA GLU A 192 -11.68 4.37 -11.59
C GLU A 192 -12.07 3.24 -10.64
N SER A 193 -11.07 2.59 -10.04
CA SER A 193 -11.26 1.52 -9.06
C SER A 193 -12.05 2.00 -7.83
N CYS A 194 -11.72 3.19 -7.32
CA CYS A 194 -12.41 3.80 -6.19
C CYS A 194 -13.87 4.12 -6.54
N VAL A 195 -14.12 4.78 -7.66
CA VAL A 195 -15.48 5.16 -8.10
C VAL A 195 -16.36 3.93 -8.32
N LEU A 196 -15.83 2.90 -9.00
CA LEU A 196 -16.53 1.65 -9.23
C LEU A 196 -16.89 0.93 -7.92
N SER A 197 -15.96 0.92 -6.96
CA SER A 197 -16.19 0.30 -5.65
C SER A 197 -17.26 1.03 -4.82
N ASN A 198 -17.43 2.33 -5.06
CA ASN A 198 -18.43 3.16 -4.38
C ASN A 198 -19.81 3.15 -5.05
N SER A 199 -19.98 2.56 -6.25
CA SER A 199 -21.27 2.54 -6.98
C SER A 199 -22.35 1.72 -6.26
N GLY A 200 -21.98 0.72 -5.48
CA GLY A 200 -22.86 -0.02 -4.56
C GLY A 200 -24.07 -0.66 -5.24
N LYS A 201 -25.26 -0.51 -4.62
CA LYS A 201 -26.54 -1.05 -5.12
C LYS A 201 -27.12 -0.27 -6.29
N ASP A 202 -26.67 0.95 -6.50
CA ASP A 202 -27.14 1.82 -7.56
C ASP A 202 -26.29 1.72 -8.84
N ALA A 203 -25.38 0.75 -8.88
CA ALA A 203 -24.56 0.48 -10.05
C ALA A 203 -25.41 0.17 -11.27
N THR A 204 -24.99 0.72 -12.42
CA THR A 204 -25.62 0.56 -13.72
C THR A 204 -24.74 -0.25 -14.67
N VAL A 205 -25.26 -0.63 -15.82
CA VAL A 205 -24.51 -1.30 -16.89
C VAL A 205 -23.28 -0.47 -17.30
N GLN A 206 -23.36 0.87 -17.24
CA GLN A 206 -22.21 1.73 -17.48
C GLN A 206 -21.05 1.43 -16.54
N ASN A 207 -21.29 1.08 -15.27
CA ASN A 207 -20.23 0.72 -14.33
C ASN A 207 -19.51 -0.59 -14.74
N LEU A 208 -20.23 -1.57 -15.31
CA LEU A 208 -19.58 -2.77 -15.88
C LEU A 208 -18.73 -2.43 -17.11
N LEU A 209 -19.22 -1.56 -17.97
CA LEU A 209 -18.48 -1.09 -19.14
C LEU A 209 -17.21 -0.33 -18.73
N ASP A 210 -17.30 0.52 -17.70
CA ASP A 210 -16.16 1.25 -17.14
C ASP A 210 -15.16 0.29 -16.46
N ALA A 211 -15.62 -0.75 -15.77
CA ALA A 211 -14.77 -1.78 -15.19
C ALA A 211 -14.01 -2.57 -16.28
N ASN A 212 -14.69 -2.96 -17.37
CA ASN A 212 -14.04 -3.58 -18.53
C ASN A 212 -13.00 -2.66 -19.18
N ARG A 213 -13.31 -1.35 -19.27
CA ARG A 213 -12.34 -0.34 -19.76
C ARG A 213 -11.11 -0.26 -18.87
N ALA A 214 -11.28 -0.27 -17.55
CA ALA A 214 -10.17 -0.28 -16.59
C ALA A 214 -9.29 -1.53 -16.75
N VAL A 215 -9.89 -2.72 -16.93
CA VAL A 215 -9.16 -3.96 -17.21
C VAL A 215 -8.35 -3.86 -18.51
N ARG A 216 -8.96 -3.35 -19.59
CA ARG A 216 -8.23 -3.13 -20.86
C ARG A 216 -7.06 -2.16 -20.70
N HIS A 217 -7.27 -1.07 -19.97
CA HIS A 217 -6.21 -0.10 -19.68
C HIS A 217 -5.05 -0.73 -18.92
N LEU A 218 -5.33 -1.53 -17.87
CA LEU A 218 -4.31 -2.26 -17.13
C LEU A 218 -3.49 -3.19 -18.03
N LYS A 219 -4.15 -3.90 -18.96
CA LYS A 219 -3.50 -4.85 -19.88
C LYS A 219 -2.70 -4.17 -20.99
N ALA A 220 -3.10 -2.98 -21.40
CA ALA A 220 -2.45 -2.25 -22.49
C ALA A 220 -1.05 -1.71 -22.12
N ALA A 221 -0.76 -1.52 -20.85
CA ALA A 221 0.49 -0.97 -20.37
C ALA A 221 1.15 -1.87 -19.33
N ASP A 222 2.34 -2.38 -19.63
CA ASP A 222 3.22 -3.04 -18.67
C ASP A 222 3.87 -1.96 -17.79
N LEU A 223 3.33 -1.76 -16.60
CA LEU A 223 3.91 -0.85 -15.62
C LEU A 223 4.83 -1.63 -14.68
N LYS A 224 6.10 -1.26 -14.64
CA LYS A 224 7.10 -1.77 -13.71
C LYS A 224 7.60 -0.61 -12.87
N ILE A 225 7.22 -0.59 -11.59
CA ILE A 225 7.62 0.48 -10.66
C ILE A 225 9.09 0.31 -10.32
N GLN A 226 9.83 1.41 -10.41
CA GLN A 226 11.24 1.46 -10.04
C GLN A 226 11.43 2.04 -8.65
N TYR A 227 12.19 1.32 -7.81
CA TYR A 227 12.67 1.72 -6.50
C TYR A 227 14.19 1.86 -6.56
N PRO A 228 14.71 3.02 -6.95
CA PRO A 228 16.16 3.22 -7.12
C PRO A 228 16.84 3.43 -5.78
N GLY A 229 18.14 3.16 -5.70
CA GLY A 229 18.97 3.53 -4.56
C GLY A 229 18.95 5.04 -4.34
N LEU A 230 18.54 5.48 -3.16
CA LEU A 230 18.34 6.89 -2.80
C LEU A 230 19.58 7.54 -2.18
N GLY A 231 20.68 6.79 -2.04
CA GLY A 231 21.93 7.29 -1.48
C GLY A 231 21.92 7.38 0.05
N ASN A 232 22.54 8.45 0.58
CA ASN A 232 22.70 8.60 2.03
C ASN A 232 21.35 8.85 2.72
N VAL A 233 21.01 8.00 3.67
CA VAL A 233 19.75 8.05 4.42
C VAL A 233 19.53 9.36 5.17
N ASN A 234 20.60 10.05 5.61
CA ASN A 234 20.50 11.34 6.29
C ASN A 234 20.04 12.49 5.36
N ASN A 235 20.10 12.30 4.04
CA ASN A 235 19.68 13.27 3.04
C ASN A 235 18.31 12.95 2.43
N ILE A 236 17.63 11.94 2.94
CA ILE A 236 16.31 11.54 2.47
C ILE A 236 15.28 12.60 2.87
N GLN A 237 14.34 12.85 1.96
CA GLN A 237 13.15 13.67 2.16
C GLN A 237 11.90 12.86 1.82
N ILE A 238 10.79 13.21 2.43
CA ILE A 238 9.47 12.69 2.10
C ILE A 238 8.73 13.74 1.28
N LEU A 239 8.29 13.37 0.09
CA LEU A 239 7.52 14.24 -0.81
C LEU A 239 6.08 13.75 -0.83
N ALA A 240 5.15 14.58 -0.37
CA ALA A 240 3.74 14.25 -0.24
C ALA A 240 2.90 15.14 -1.17
N TYR A 241 2.22 14.56 -2.14
CA TYR A 241 1.30 15.25 -3.05
C TYR A 241 -0.14 15.00 -2.62
N GLY A 242 -0.92 16.05 -2.43
CA GLY A 242 -2.34 15.98 -2.12
C GLY A 242 -3.17 16.79 -3.11
N ASP A 243 -4.26 16.21 -3.62
CA ASP A 243 -5.20 16.83 -4.56
C ASP A 243 -6.63 16.41 -4.26
N ALA A 244 -7.61 17.25 -4.61
CA ALA A 244 -9.02 16.90 -4.51
C ALA A 244 -9.86 17.48 -5.64
N THR A 245 -10.91 16.76 -6.00
CA THR A 245 -11.97 17.28 -6.89
C THR A 245 -13.26 17.42 -6.10
N HIS A 246 -13.76 18.67 -6.02
CA HIS A 246 -14.96 19.00 -5.26
C HIS A 246 -16.23 18.55 -5.97
N ALA A 247 -17.14 17.90 -5.21
CA ALA A 247 -18.48 17.51 -5.64
C ALA A 247 -18.50 16.77 -7.01
N SER A 248 -17.47 15.96 -7.27
CA SER A 248 -17.27 15.32 -8.57
C SER A 248 -17.95 13.96 -8.72
N LEU A 249 -18.37 13.37 -7.62
CA LEU A 249 -19.04 12.08 -7.63
C LEU A 249 -20.55 12.23 -7.89
N PRO A 250 -21.24 11.21 -8.43
CA PRO A 250 -22.66 11.31 -8.82
C PRO A 250 -23.60 11.76 -7.69
N THR A 251 -23.27 11.48 -6.46
CA THR A 251 -24.06 11.86 -5.27
C THR A 251 -23.59 13.16 -4.62
N GLY A 252 -22.68 13.90 -5.30
CA GLY A 252 -22.19 15.21 -4.87
C GLY A 252 -21.05 15.18 -3.84
N GLU A 253 -20.50 14.01 -3.55
CA GLU A 253 -19.31 13.92 -2.70
C GLU A 253 -18.06 14.31 -3.48
N SER A 254 -17.02 14.64 -2.74
CA SER A 254 -15.72 15.03 -3.26
C SER A 254 -14.76 13.82 -3.27
N GLN A 255 -13.88 13.78 -4.25
CA GLN A 255 -12.80 12.79 -4.34
C GLN A 255 -11.50 13.43 -3.89
N GLY A 256 -10.78 12.76 -2.98
CA GLY A 256 -9.45 13.15 -2.55
C GLY A 256 -8.42 12.09 -2.88
N ALA A 257 -7.19 12.52 -3.09
CA ALA A 257 -6.08 11.61 -3.30
C ALA A 257 -4.78 12.13 -2.72
N ASN A 258 -3.88 11.21 -2.43
CA ASN A 258 -2.49 11.52 -2.14
C ASN A 258 -1.55 10.49 -2.73
N ILE A 259 -0.31 10.91 -2.97
CA ILE A 259 0.81 10.03 -3.27
C ILE A 259 2.06 10.52 -2.56
N ILE A 260 2.78 9.58 -1.94
CA ILE A 260 3.94 9.85 -1.10
C ILE A 260 5.17 9.18 -1.70
N PHE A 261 6.24 9.91 -1.83
CA PHE A 261 7.53 9.41 -2.29
C PHE A 261 8.59 9.62 -1.20
N MET A 262 9.52 8.69 -1.15
CA MET A 262 10.82 8.91 -0.52
C MET A 262 11.79 9.42 -1.57
N SER A 263 12.52 10.50 -1.29
CA SER A 263 13.43 11.15 -2.25
C SER A 263 14.83 11.25 -1.68
N GLY A 264 15.83 10.99 -2.53
CA GLY A 264 17.24 11.14 -2.20
C GLY A 264 18.08 11.08 -3.47
N ASN A 265 19.17 11.83 -3.50
CA ASN A 265 20.14 11.84 -4.60
C ASN A 265 19.51 12.08 -5.99
N GLY A 266 18.52 12.98 -6.08
CA GLY A 266 17.80 13.29 -7.33
C GLY A 266 16.89 12.16 -7.85
N LYS A 267 16.65 11.14 -7.06
CA LYS A 267 15.78 10.00 -7.36
C LYS A 267 14.59 9.95 -6.39
N VAL A 268 13.53 9.21 -6.76
CA VAL A 268 12.35 9.03 -5.92
C VAL A 268 11.88 7.58 -5.97
N ALA A 269 11.33 7.11 -4.85
CA ALA A 269 10.69 5.82 -4.68
C ALA A 269 9.26 6.02 -4.15
N PRO A 270 8.20 5.49 -4.78
CA PRO A 270 6.84 5.62 -4.28
C PRO A 270 6.66 4.76 -3.03
N MET A 271 6.09 5.34 -1.98
CA MET A 271 5.89 4.66 -0.70
C MET A 271 4.42 4.34 -0.42
N SER A 272 3.52 5.22 -0.83
CA SER A 272 2.09 5.04 -0.61
C SER A 272 1.30 5.92 -1.56
N TRP A 273 0.12 5.46 -1.96
CA TRP A 273 -0.87 6.28 -2.69
C TRP A 273 -2.27 5.87 -2.30
N LYS A 274 -3.18 6.81 -2.41
CA LYS A 274 -4.61 6.61 -2.12
C LYS A 274 -5.45 7.46 -3.06
N SER A 275 -6.56 6.88 -3.52
CA SER A 275 -7.66 7.58 -4.14
C SER A 275 -8.92 7.19 -3.38
N LYS A 276 -9.60 8.14 -2.76
CA LYS A 276 -10.77 7.86 -1.91
C LYS A 276 -11.84 8.94 -2.01
N LYS A 277 -13.09 8.52 -1.83
CA LYS A 277 -14.18 9.45 -1.53
C LYS A 277 -13.89 10.13 -0.19
N LEU A 278 -14.01 11.45 -0.12
CA LEU A 278 -13.86 12.15 1.14
C LEU A 278 -15.04 11.79 2.05
N GLU A 279 -14.75 11.38 3.29
CA GLU A 279 -15.76 10.98 4.26
C GLU A 279 -16.61 12.16 4.74
N ARG A 280 -16.02 13.37 4.73
CA ARG A 280 -16.70 14.59 5.13
C ARG A 280 -17.31 15.25 3.91
N VAL A 281 -18.56 15.75 4.05
CA VAL A 281 -19.14 16.68 3.11
C VAL A 281 -18.35 17.99 3.17
N THR A 282 -17.77 18.36 2.05
CA THR A 282 -17.00 19.61 1.91
C THR A 282 -17.87 20.66 1.25
N LYS A 283 -17.87 21.89 1.81
CA LYS A 283 -18.75 22.98 1.37
C LYS A 283 -18.15 23.84 0.26
N SER A 284 -16.89 23.62 -0.09
CA SER A 284 -16.18 24.41 -1.11
C SER A 284 -15.01 23.62 -1.69
N PRO A 285 -14.52 23.98 -2.90
CA PRO A 285 -13.30 23.41 -3.45
C PRO A 285 -12.11 23.50 -2.49
N LEU A 286 -11.93 24.65 -1.83
CA LEU A 286 -10.87 24.83 -0.83
C LEU A 286 -10.97 23.81 0.31
N ALA A 287 -12.18 23.51 0.82
CA ALA A 287 -12.35 22.54 1.89
C ALA A 287 -11.98 21.11 1.46
N SER A 288 -12.23 20.75 0.19
CA SER A 288 -11.82 19.47 -0.38
C SER A 288 -10.30 19.39 -0.49
N GLU A 289 -9.66 20.43 -1.04
CA GLU A 289 -8.21 20.54 -1.16
C GLU A 289 -7.49 20.44 0.19
N VAL A 290 -7.96 21.21 1.17
CA VAL A 290 -7.40 21.18 2.53
C VAL A 290 -7.47 19.79 3.13
N SER A 291 -8.61 19.09 2.95
CA SER A 291 -8.76 17.71 3.45
C SER A 291 -7.76 16.74 2.83
N ALA A 292 -7.58 16.81 1.50
CA ALA A 292 -6.64 15.93 0.80
C ALA A 292 -5.18 16.24 1.15
N VAL A 293 -4.84 17.51 1.27
CA VAL A 293 -3.49 17.95 1.66
C VAL A 293 -3.17 17.58 3.11
N ALA A 294 -4.14 17.69 4.02
CA ALA A 294 -3.98 17.22 5.40
C ALA A 294 -3.74 15.71 5.46
N ASP A 295 -4.51 14.91 4.69
CA ASP A 295 -4.29 13.47 4.57
C ASP A 295 -2.91 13.13 3.98
N ALA A 296 -2.41 13.92 3.02
CA ALA A 296 -1.08 13.77 2.44
C ALA A 296 0.01 14.07 3.49
N ALA A 297 -0.16 15.15 4.26
CA ALA A 297 0.76 15.51 5.35
C ALA A 297 0.83 14.42 6.42
N ASP A 298 -0.30 13.86 6.83
CA ASP A 298 -0.37 12.76 7.80
C ASP A 298 0.29 11.49 7.31
N SER A 299 0.04 11.12 6.05
CA SER A 299 0.68 9.96 5.43
C SER A 299 2.19 10.17 5.30
N GLY A 300 2.64 11.37 4.93
CA GLY A 300 4.04 11.74 4.88
C GLY A 300 4.71 11.70 6.25
N TYR A 301 4.02 12.18 7.28
CA TYR A 301 4.49 12.15 8.67
C TYR A 301 4.70 10.71 9.16
N LEU A 302 3.73 9.82 8.93
CA LEU A 302 3.85 8.41 9.29
C LEU A 302 5.07 7.75 8.62
N ILE A 303 5.24 7.96 7.31
CA ILE A 303 6.38 7.40 6.56
C ILE A 303 7.71 7.98 7.07
N ALA A 304 7.76 9.27 7.40
CA ALA A 304 8.95 9.91 7.96
C ALA A 304 9.33 9.32 9.34
N GLU A 305 8.35 9.07 10.21
CA GLU A 305 8.59 8.43 11.52
C GLU A 305 9.00 6.95 11.37
N MET A 306 8.38 6.20 10.46
CA MET A 306 8.81 4.83 10.14
C MET A 306 10.25 4.82 9.60
N THR A 307 10.60 5.74 8.71
CA THR A 307 11.96 5.89 8.18
C THR A 307 12.96 6.19 9.29
N LYS A 308 12.61 7.10 10.19
CA LYS A 308 13.42 7.43 11.37
C LYS A 308 13.66 6.19 12.24
N GLU A 309 12.63 5.40 12.50
CA GLU A 309 12.74 4.18 13.29
C GLU A 309 13.63 3.14 12.59
N ILE A 310 13.35 2.82 11.33
CA ILE A 310 14.06 1.79 10.55
C ILE A 310 15.56 2.09 10.48
N PHE A 311 15.92 3.33 10.18
CA PHE A 311 17.32 3.74 10.03
C PHE A 311 17.94 4.33 11.30
N ASN A 312 17.23 4.29 12.44
CA ASN A 312 17.67 4.80 13.74
C ASN A 312 18.18 6.27 13.64
N LEU A 313 17.46 7.12 12.91
CA LEU A 313 17.87 8.50 12.69
C LEU A 313 17.62 9.37 13.92
N LYS A 314 18.52 10.31 14.20
CA LYS A 314 18.36 11.30 15.28
C LYS A 314 17.16 12.21 15.04
N LYS A 315 16.94 12.61 13.79
CA LYS A 315 15.79 13.43 13.35
C LYS A 315 15.06 12.70 12.21
N ARG A 316 13.74 12.89 12.12
CA ARG A 316 12.97 12.38 10.99
C ARG A 316 13.38 13.08 9.69
N PRO A 317 13.21 12.43 8.53
CA PRO A 317 13.35 13.07 7.23
C PRO A 317 12.45 14.30 7.11
N LYS A 318 12.92 15.31 6.40
CA LYS A 318 12.12 16.49 6.06
C LYS A 318 10.92 16.08 5.21
N ILE A 319 9.75 16.62 5.52
CA ILE A 319 8.52 16.36 4.78
C ILE A 319 8.18 17.60 3.96
N VAL A 320 8.03 17.42 2.65
CA VAL A 320 7.59 18.48 1.73
C VAL A 320 6.23 18.09 1.17
N VAL A 321 5.23 18.92 1.44
CA VAL A 321 3.85 18.71 1.00
C VAL A 321 3.54 19.62 -0.18
N PHE A 322 3.06 19.04 -1.26
CA PHE A 322 2.76 19.73 -2.51
C PHE A 322 1.27 19.87 -2.75
N THR A 323 0.84 21.06 -3.19
CA THR A 323 -0.52 21.36 -3.62
C THR A 323 -0.49 22.29 -4.83
N ASP A 324 -1.45 22.19 -5.72
CA ASP A 324 -1.67 23.18 -6.80
C ASP A 324 -2.75 24.20 -6.46
N SER A 325 -3.34 24.12 -5.28
CA SER A 325 -4.35 25.05 -4.78
C SER A 325 -3.71 26.38 -4.33
N LYS A 326 -3.75 27.39 -5.19
CA LYS A 326 -3.33 28.76 -4.83
C LYS A 326 -4.13 29.33 -3.66
N SER A 327 -5.42 28.99 -3.60
CA SER A 327 -6.29 29.43 -2.52
C SER A 327 -5.82 28.87 -1.16
N LEU A 328 -5.45 27.59 -1.11
CA LEU A 328 -4.89 27.01 0.12
C LEU A 328 -3.59 27.71 0.51
N GLN A 329 -2.67 27.91 -0.42
CA GLN A 329 -1.40 28.58 -0.16
C GLN A 329 -1.62 30.01 0.43
N GLN A 330 -2.56 30.77 -0.14
CA GLN A 330 -2.91 32.10 0.37
C GLN A 330 -3.47 32.04 1.80
N HIS A 331 -4.33 31.06 2.11
CA HIS A 331 -4.87 30.91 3.45
C HIS A 331 -3.83 30.46 4.49
N LEU A 332 -2.86 29.65 4.08
CA LEU A 332 -1.74 29.28 4.96
C LEU A 332 -0.86 30.48 5.32
N GLN A 333 -0.68 31.42 4.40
CA GLN A 333 0.10 32.65 4.63
C GLN A 333 -0.71 33.78 5.30
N SER A 334 -2.05 33.70 5.27
CA SER A 334 -2.93 34.77 5.77
C SER A 334 -3.20 34.62 7.27
N THR A 335 -3.31 35.76 7.96
CA THR A 335 -3.78 35.85 9.35
C THR A 335 -5.30 36.00 9.46
N ARG A 336 -6.02 36.08 8.33
CA ARG A 336 -7.50 36.28 8.34
C ARG A 336 -8.22 35.05 8.91
N THR A 337 -9.24 35.32 9.70
CA THR A 337 -10.08 34.28 10.29
C THR A 337 -10.97 33.63 9.23
N ILE A 338 -11.00 32.33 9.18
CA ILE A 338 -11.86 31.54 8.30
C ILE A 338 -13.20 31.32 9.02
N GLN A 339 -14.31 31.62 8.34
CA GLN A 339 -15.65 31.51 8.93
C GLN A 339 -16.09 30.06 9.15
N ASP A 340 -15.79 29.17 8.20
CA ASP A 340 -16.07 27.73 8.36
C ASP A 340 -15.19 27.14 9.47
N ALA A 341 -15.84 26.71 10.56
CA ALA A 341 -15.14 26.22 11.76
C ALA A 341 -14.30 24.97 11.50
N ARG A 342 -14.77 24.05 10.63
CA ARG A 342 -14.04 22.81 10.31
C ARG A 342 -12.81 23.11 9.46
N LEU A 343 -12.98 23.88 8.41
CA LEU A 343 -11.89 24.33 7.55
C LEU A 343 -10.83 25.11 8.35
N ARG A 344 -11.26 25.93 9.31
CA ARG A 344 -10.36 26.68 10.20
C ARG A 344 -9.47 25.74 11.03
N VAL A 345 -10.04 24.64 11.57
CA VAL A 345 -9.27 23.65 12.35
C VAL A 345 -8.23 22.95 11.48
N ASP A 346 -8.62 22.48 10.28
CA ASP A 346 -7.72 21.78 9.38
C ASP A 346 -6.56 22.69 8.90
N ILE A 347 -6.87 23.97 8.57
CA ILE A 347 -5.84 24.97 8.20
C ILE A 347 -4.95 25.34 9.41
N ALA A 348 -5.54 25.49 10.60
CA ALA A 348 -4.75 25.78 11.81
C ALA A 348 -3.77 24.65 12.11
N ARG A 349 -4.18 23.39 11.93
CA ARG A 349 -3.30 22.24 12.08
C ARG A 349 -2.15 22.26 11.08
N LEU A 350 -2.42 22.50 9.80
CA LEU A 350 -1.35 22.59 8.79
C LEU A 350 -0.38 23.74 9.12
N LYS A 351 -0.87 24.90 9.57
CA LYS A 351 -0.03 26.00 10.03
C LYS A 351 0.83 25.59 11.22
N GLN A 352 0.26 24.94 12.23
CA GLN A 352 0.99 24.47 13.39
C GLN A 352 2.13 23.50 12.96
N MET A 353 1.87 22.57 12.04
CA MET A 353 2.90 21.67 11.52
C MET A 353 4.01 22.43 10.78
N MET A 354 3.67 23.50 10.07
CA MET A 354 4.66 24.38 9.42
C MET A 354 5.48 25.18 10.45
N ASP A 355 4.82 25.77 11.46
CA ASP A 355 5.46 26.56 12.52
C ASP A 355 6.42 25.69 13.37
N LEU A 356 6.08 24.43 13.58
CA LEU A 356 6.93 23.41 14.25
C LEU A 356 8.00 22.80 13.34
N GLU A 357 8.12 23.29 12.11
CA GLU A 357 9.05 22.73 11.08
C GLU A 357 8.81 21.24 10.81
N GLU A 358 7.61 20.73 11.07
CA GLU A 358 7.25 19.35 10.81
C GLU A 358 7.03 19.08 9.34
N ILE A 359 6.47 20.05 8.61
CA ILE A 359 6.28 20.02 7.16
C ILE A 359 6.70 21.33 6.52
N GLU A 360 7.09 21.26 5.26
CA GLU A 360 7.23 22.42 4.36
C GLU A 360 6.16 22.34 3.29
N MET A 361 5.36 23.41 3.12
CA MET A 361 4.34 23.48 2.07
C MET A 361 4.91 24.13 0.82
N ARG A 362 4.71 23.49 -0.34
CA ARG A 362 5.10 24.02 -1.64
C ARG A 362 3.95 23.99 -2.63
N TRP A 363 3.85 25.07 -3.40
CA TRP A 363 2.92 25.10 -4.52
C TRP A 363 3.60 24.51 -5.77
N VAL A 364 2.80 23.74 -6.55
CA VAL A 364 3.19 23.23 -7.87
C VAL A 364 2.13 23.62 -8.90
N CYS A 365 2.50 23.71 -10.17
CA CYS A 365 1.48 23.85 -11.21
C CYS A 365 0.71 22.52 -11.39
N SER A 366 -0.53 22.59 -11.85
CA SER A 366 -1.39 21.38 -11.99
C SER A 366 -0.76 20.31 -12.89
N LYS A 367 0.05 20.68 -13.88
CA LYS A 367 0.79 19.71 -14.72
C LYS A 367 1.82 18.88 -13.93
N SER A 368 2.30 19.41 -12.80
CA SER A 368 3.26 18.75 -11.91
C SER A 368 2.62 18.17 -10.67
N GLN A 369 1.28 18.24 -10.52
CA GLN A 369 0.54 17.65 -9.43
C GLN A 369 0.36 16.14 -9.68
N LEU A 370 1.20 15.32 -9.04
CA LEU A 370 1.22 13.88 -9.26
C LEU A 370 -0.04 13.15 -8.75
N ALA A 371 -0.78 13.76 -7.82
CA ALA A 371 -2.04 13.22 -7.32
C ALA A 371 -3.25 13.54 -8.21
N ASP A 372 -3.16 14.42 -9.22
CA ASP A 372 -4.29 14.86 -10.06
C ASP A 372 -4.96 13.69 -10.79
N SER A 373 -4.19 12.77 -11.34
CA SER A 373 -4.75 11.58 -12.03
C SER A 373 -5.48 10.61 -11.10
N LEU A 374 -5.33 10.76 -9.79
CA LEU A 374 -5.99 9.94 -8.79
C LEU A 374 -7.32 10.56 -8.31
N THR A 375 -7.69 11.76 -8.78
CA THR A 375 -8.90 12.49 -8.33
C THR A 375 -9.91 12.76 -9.42
N LYS A 376 -9.54 12.64 -10.71
CA LYS A 376 -10.36 13.10 -11.83
C LYS A 376 -10.56 12.04 -12.91
N LYS A 377 -11.79 11.89 -13.38
CA LYS A 377 -12.09 11.01 -14.52
C LYS A 377 -11.37 11.53 -15.78
N GLY A 378 -10.62 10.65 -16.44
CA GLY A 378 -9.95 10.97 -17.70
C GLY A 378 -8.73 11.90 -17.57
N SER A 379 -8.28 12.24 -16.36
CA SER A 379 -7.01 12.91 -16.18
C SER A 379 -5.86 12.01 -16.62
N SER A 380 -4.87 12.60 -17.28
CA SER A 380 -3.73 11.83 -17.79
C SER A 380 -2.79 11.41 -16.65
N ALA A 381 -2.61 10.11 -16.48
CA ALA A 381 -1.62 9.56 -15.55
C ALA A 381 -0.18 9.55 -16.12
N ALA A 382 0.04 10.11 -17.32
CA ALA A 382 1.34 10.01 -18.00
C ALA A 382 2.53 10.53 -17.18
N GLN A 383 2.35 11.67 -16.49
CA GLN A 383 3.40 12.22 -15.63
C GLN A 383 3.67 11.32 -14.43
N LEU A 384 2.63 10.81 -13.78
CA LEU A 384 2.77 9.87 -12.68
C LEU A 384 3.48 8.58 -13.13
N ILE A 385 3.02 7.98 -14.24
CA ILE A 385 3.64 6.77 -14.81
C ILE A 385 5.12 7.02 -15.13
N LYS A 386 5.45 8.18 -15.73
CA LYS A 386 6.84 8.56 -16.02
C LYS A 386 7.69 8.55 -14.76
N VAL A 387 7.20 9.13 -13.66
CA VAL A 387 7.91 9.16 -12.37
C VAL A 387 8.08 7.75 -11.80
N LEU A 388 7.03 6.91 -11.83
CA LEU A 388 7.05 5.54 -11.31
C LEU A 388 8.05 4.64 -12.06
N VAL A 389 8.15 4.81 -13.38
CA VAL A 389 9.04 4.00 -14.24
C VAL A 389 10.47 4.51 -14.26
N SER A 390 10.68 5.82 -14.15
CA SER A 390 12.03 6.40 -14.19
C SER A 390 12.70 6.56 -12.83
N GLY A 391 11.92 6.51 -11.73
CA GLY A 391 12.42 6.84 -10.40
C GLY A 391 12.90 8.30 -10.27
N ARG A 392 12.34 9.24 -11.08
CA ARG A 392 12.71 10.67 -11.09
C ARG A 392 11.49 11.56 -11.31
N ILE A 393 11.45 12.71 -10.65
CA ILE A 393 10.43 13.77 -10.83
C ILE A 393 10.91 14.80 -11.80
#